data_95c48631eabe6f6e53d60c7e43cf2954
#
_entry.id   95c48631eabe6f6e53d60c7e43cf2954
#
_cell.length_a   1.000
_cell.length_b   1.000
_cell.length_c   1.000
_cell.angle_alpha   90.00
_cell.angle_beta   90.00
_cell.angle_gamma   90.00
#
_symmetry.space_group_name_H-M   'P 1'
#
loop_
_entity.id
_entity.type
_entity.pdbx_description
1 polymer ?
#
loop_
_entity_poly.entity_id
_entity_poly.type
_entity_poly.pdbx_seq_one_letter_code
_entity_poly.pdbx_strand_id
1 'polypeptide(L)'
;MSVDNYFKYLNPQNRVLLEEYKKSTQNQMWVTTIILSLTIIDNILSDENNLDYIDGLDINHFINSKDFHWLRLRRNQILHYEGPKEGFFESKDSDNVLKIDSLRADKILKKCFSEFFK
;
A
#
# COMPACT_ATOMS: atom_id res chain seq x y z
N MET A 1 0.81 8.83 -12.75
CA MET A 1 -0.46 9.36 -12.18
C MET A 1 -0.27 9.68 -10.71
N SER A 2 -0.72 10.84 -10.30
CA SER A 2 -0.55 11.26 -8.90
C SER A 2 -1.67 10.70 -8.03
N VAL A 3 -1.33 10.26 -6.82
CA VAL A 3 -2.31 9.81 -5.83
C VAL A 3 -3.26 10.94 -5.41
N ASP A 4 -2.88 12.19 -5.60
CA ASP A 4 -3.71 13.35 -5.27
C ASP A 4 -5.03 13.39 -6.04
N ASN A 5 -5.07 12.80 -7.23
CA ASN A 5 -6.29 12.74 -8.05
C ASN A 5 -7.40 11.94 -7.40
N TYR A 6 -7.09 11.10 -6.42
CA TYR A 6 -8.06 10.24 -5.76
C TYR A 6 -8.45 10.73 -4.37
N PHE A 7 -7.87 11.84 -3.92
CA PHE A 7 -8.08 12.38 -2.58
C PHE A 7 -9.57 12.60 -2.27
N LYS A 8 -10.33 13.04 -3.26
CA LYS A 8 -11.77 13.32 -3.12
C LYS A 8 -12.62 12.09 -2.81
N TYR A 9 -12.13 10.89 -3.15
CA TYR A 9 -12.85 9.64 -2.90
C TYR A 9 -12.58 9.05 -1.53
N LEU A 10 -11.61 9.60 -0.79
CA LEU A 10 -11.16 9.04 0.46
C LEU A 10 -11.91 9.66 1.64
N ASN A 11 -12.17 8.84 2.65
CA ASN A 11 -12.69 9.33 3.92
C ASN A 11 -11.62 10.15 4.67
N PRO A 12 -12.01 10.89 5.74
CA PRO A 12 -11.03 11.73 6.45
C PRO A 12 -9.83 10.98 6.98
N GLN A 13 -10.01 9.76 7.50
CA GLN A 13 -8.88 8.95 7.99
C GLN A 13 -7.90 8.62 6.88
N ASN A 14 -8.38 8.17 5.73
CA ASN A 14 -7.52 7.83 4.61
C ASN A 14 -6.86 9.07 4.00
N ARG A 15 -7.48 10.23 4.08
CA ARG A 15 -6.87 11.49 3.65
C ARG A 15 -5.64 11.82 4.49
N VAL A 16 -5.75 11.65 5.81
CA VAL A 16 -4.60 11.84 6.72
C VAL A 16 -3.50 10.83 6.40
N LEU A 17 -3.87 9.57 6.24
CA LEU A 17 -2.89 8.52 5.92
C LEU A 17 -2.20 8.78 4.59
N LEU A 18 -2.93 9.27 3.59
CA LEU A 18 -2.34 9.58 2.29
C LEU A 18 -1.33 10.74 2.38
N GLU A 19 -1.63 11.76 3.19
CA GLU A 19 -0.68 12.85 3.41
C GLU A 19 0.60 12.35 4.09
N GLU A 20 0.48 11.49 5.09
CA GLU A 20 1.64 10.86 5.73
C GLU A 20 2.39 9.96 4.75
N TYR A 21 1.67 9.23 3.90
CA TYR A 21 2.25 8.41 2.85
C TYR A 21 3.11 9.25 1.90
N LYS A 22 2.60 10.39 1.45
CA LYS A 22 3.33 11.29 0.57
C LYS A 22 4.62 11.79 1.22
N LYS A 23 4.56 12.16 2.49
CA LYS A 23 5.74 12.57 3.25
C LYS A 23 6.75 11.42 3.36
N SER A 24 6.28 10.21 3.58
CA SER A 24 7.18 9.06 3.70
C SER A 24 7.92 8.78 2.39
N THR A 25 7.26 8.89 1.24
CA THR A 25 7.91 8.70 -0.05
C THR A 25 8.93 9.80 -0.34
N GLN A 26 8.60 11.05 -0.02
CA GLN A 26 9.48 12.19 -0.23
C GLN A 26 10.74 12.11 0.64
N ASN A 27 10.62 11.55 1.85
CA ASN A 27 11.71 11.46 2.81
C ASN A 27 12.39 10.09 2.82
N GLN A 28 12.10 9.27 1.82
CA GLN A 28 12.74 7.96 1.64
C GLN A 28 12.55 7.04 2.85
N MET A 29 11.38 7.11 3.47
CA MET A 29 11.00 6.27 4.60
C MET A 29 10.33 5.00 4.06
N TRP A 30 11.16 4.07 3.58
CA TRP A 30 10.70 2.92 2.81
C TRP A 30 9.77 2.00 3.58
N VAL A 31 10.10 1.68 4.83
CA VAL A 31 9.26 0.84 5.69
C VAL A 31 7.90 1.49 5.90
N THR A 32 7.89 2.77 6.23
CA THR A 32 6.65 3.53 6.43
C THR A 32 5.79 3.53 5.17
N THR A 33 6.41 3.72 4.00
CA THR A 33 5.72 3.69 2.72
C THR A 33 5.02 2.35 2.49
N ILE A 34 5.70 1.23 2.76
CA ILE A 34 5.13 -0.10 2.60
C ILE A 34 3.94 -0.30 3.55
N ILE A 35 4.11 0.06 4.82
CA ILE A 35 3.05 -0.10 5.83
C ILE A 35 1.83 0.75 5.50
N LEU A 36 2.03 2.03 5.17
CA LEU A 36 0.92 2.94 4.89
C LEU A 36 0.19 2.59 3.61
N SER A 37 0.89 2.12 2.57
CA SER A 37 0.22 1.71 1.34
C SER A 37 -0.82 0.63 1.58
N LEU A 38 -0.46 -0.41 2.34
CA LEU A 38 -1.41 -1.48 2.66
C LEU A 38 -2.49 -1.00 3.62
N THR A 39 -2.16 -0.16 4.60
CA THR A 39 -3.14 0.37 5.53
C THR A 39 -4.23 1.15 4.80
N ILE A 40 -3.85 1.99 3.84
CA ILE A 40 -4.81 2.74 3.02
C ILE A 40 -5.68 1.77 2.21
N ILE A 41 -5.08 0.77 1.58
CA ILE A 41 -5.81 -0.23 0.80
C ILE A 41 -6.81 -0.99 1.68
N ASP A 42 -6.38 -1.47 2.84
CA ASP A 42 -7.25 -2.19 3.77
C ASP A 42 -8.43 -1.32 4.20
N ASN A 43 -8.19 -0.04 4.46
CA ASN A 43 -9.26 0.89 4.85
C ASN A 43 -10.24 1.14 3.70
N ILE A 44 -9.76 1.21 2.46
CA ILE A 44 -10.64 1.35 1.28
C ILE A 44 -11.52 0.12 1.14
N LEU A 45 -10.94 -1.07 1.29
CA LEU A 45 -11.70 -2.33 1.16
C LEU A 45 -12.72 -2.50 2.27
N SER A 46 -12.48 -1.91 3.45
CA SER A 46 -13.37 -2.00 4.60
C SER A 46 -14.41 -0.89 4.66
N ASP A 47 -14.29 0.17 3.85
CA ASP A 47 -15.18 1.32 3.90
C ASP A 47 -16.43 1.03 3.09
N GLU A 48 -17.57 0.89 3.78
CA GLU A 48 -18.87 0.62 3.15
C GLU A 48 -19.30 1.73 2.20
N ASN A 49 -18.86 2.96 2.41
CA ASN A 49 -19.18 4.08 1.54
C ASN A 49 -18.56 3.96 0.15
N ASN A 50 -17.52 3.14 0.01
CA ASN A 50 -16.88 2.88 -1.28
C ASN A 50 -17.64 1.87 -2.13
N LEU A 51 -18.62 1.15 -1.56
CA LEU A 51 -19.37 0.12 -2.29
C LEU A 51 -20.10 0.69 -3.51
N ASP A 52 -20.48 1.98 -3.49
CA ASP A 52 -21.11 2.63 -4.63
C ASP A 52 -20.17 2.84 -5.82
N TYR A 53 -18.86 2.79 -5.57
CA TYR A 53 -17.85 3.06 -6.58
C TYR A 53 -17.11 1.79 -7.04
N ILE A 54 -17.16 0.73 -6.27
CA ILE A 54 -16.34 -0.45 -6.49
C ILE A 54 -17.21 -1.64 -6.89
N ASP A 55 -16.88 -2.25 -8.04
CA ASP A 55 -17.50 -3.49 -8.47
C ASP A 55 -16.95 -4.65 -7.61
N GLY A 56 -17.84 -5.53 -7.15
CA GLY A 56 -17.45 -6.71 -6.38
C GLY A 56 -16.47 -7.63 -7.12
N LEU A 57 -16.58 -7.71 -8.45
CA LEU A 57 -15.64 -8.47 -9.26
C LEU A 57 -14.24 -7.87 -9.25
N ASP A 58 -14.16 -6.53 -9.31
CA ASP A 58 -12.88 -5.83 -9.24
C ASP A 58 -12.21 -6.02 -7.87
N ILE A 59 -13.01 -5.99 -6.79
CA ILE A 59 -12.51 -6.26 -5.43
C ILE A 59 -11.92 -7.66 -5.36
N ASN A 60 -12.66 -8.67 -5.81
CA ASN A 60 -12.20 -10.07 -5.77
C ASN A 60 -10.95 -10.27 -6.60
N HIS A 61 -10.88 -9.68 -7.78
CA HIS A 61 -9.71 -9.77 -8.64
C HIS A 61 -8.48 -9.17 -7.94
N PHE A 62 -8.64 -8.01 -7.34
CA PHE A 62 -7.54 -7.32 -6.64
C PHE A 62 -7.09 -8.12 -5.42
N ILE A 63 -8.02 -8.57 -4.57
CA ILE A 63 -7.71 -9.32 -3.35
C ILE A 63 -6.94 -10.62 -3.67
N ASN A 64 -7.26 -11.26 -4.80
CA ASN A 64 -6.62 -12.51 -5.20
C ASN A 64 -5.38 -12.31 -6.07
N SER A 65 -4.97 -11.06 -6.32
CA SER A 65 -3.77 -10.79 -7.12
C SER A 65 -2.49 -11.16 -6.38
N LYS A 66 -1.46 -11.52 -7.15
CA LYS A 66 -0.14 -11.80 -6.59
C LYS A 66 0.46 -10.58 -5.90
N ASP A 67 0.20 -9.40 -6.45
CA ASP A 67 0.73 -8.15 -5.89
C ASP A 67 0.15 -7.86 -4.52
N PHE A 68 -1.15 -8.04 -4.34
CA PHE A 68 -1.78 -7.81 -3.05
C PHE A 68 -1.30 -8.82 -2.00
N HIS A 69 -1.19 -10.10 -2.37
CA HIS A 69 -0.64 -11.14 -1.50
C HIS A 69 0.80 -10.82 -1.09
N TRP A 70 1.62 -10.39 -2.04
CA TRP A 70 2.99 -9.98 -1.75
C TRP A 70 3.03 -8.83 -0.74
N LEU A 71 2.20 -7.81 -0.93
CA LEU A 71 2.19 -6.63 -0.07
C LEU A 71 1.78 -6.99 1.36
N ARG A 72 0.75 -7.84 1.52
CA ARG A 72 0.34 -8.32 2.83
C ARG A 72 1.44 -9.13 3.52
N LEU A 73 2.07 -10.03 2.78
CA LEU A 73 3.17 -10.82 3.30
C LEU A 73 4.33 -9.91 3.73
N ARG A 74 4.70 -8.95 2.89
CA ARG A 74 5.82 -8.05 3.17
C ARG A 74 5.57 -7.21 4.42
N ARG A 75 4.36 -6.66 4.57
CA ARG A 75 4.00 -5.92 5.79
C ARG A 75 4.09 -6.81 7.01
N ASN A 76 3.58 -8.04 6.93
CA ASN A 76 3.63 -8.96 8.07
C ASN A 76 5.07 -9.31 8.45
N GLN A 77 5.96 -9.45 7.46
CA GLN A 77 7.39 -9.68 7.71
C GLN A 77 8.04 -8.49 8.42
N ILE A 78 7.61 -7.29 8.11
CA ILE A 78 8.14 -6.08 8.75
C ILE A 78 7.62 -5.93 10.19
N LEU A 79 6.34 -6.18 10.41
CA LEU A 79 5.70 -5.98 11.71
C LEU A 79 5.94 -7.15 12.68
N HIS A 80 6.09 -8.36 12.14
CA HIS A 80 6.23 -9.58 12.92
C HIS A 80 7.42 -10.37 12.43
N TYR A 81 8.34 -10.71 13.33
CA TYR A 81 9.47 -11.54 12.94
C TYR A 81 9.01 -12.96 12.58
N GLU A 82 9.21 -13.35 11.33
CA GLU A 82 8.85 -14.70 10.82
C GLU A 82 10.07 -15.46 10.28
N GLY A 83 11.27 -15.10 10.76
CA GLY A 83 12.54 -15.67 10.31
C GLY A 83 13.35 -14.66 9.51
N PRO A 84 14.53 -15.05 9.01
CA PRO A 84 15.38 -14.16 8.21
C PRO A 84 14.67 -13.66 6.97
N LYS A 85 14.73 -12.33 6.70
CA LYS A 85 14.06 -11.68 5.59
C LYS A 85 15.02 -10.79 4.83
N GLU A 86 14.98 -10.85 3.51
CA GLU A 86 15.73 -9.92 2.68
C GLU A 86 15.29 -8.49 2.95
N GLY A 87 16.25 -7.59 2.95
CA GLY A 87 15.99 -6.18 3.14
C GLY A 87 15.67 -5.76 4.56
N PHE A 88 15.87 -6.66 5.55
CA PHE A 88 15.52 -6.36 6.93
C PHE A 88 16.72 -6.59 7.85
N PHE A 89 17.29 -5.50 8.36
CA PHE A 89 18.31 -5.33 9.40
C PHE A 89 19.72 -5.87 9.14
N GLU A 90 19.92 -7.07 8.67
CA GLU A 90 21.24 -7.68 8.66
C GLU A 90 21.91 -7.75 7.29
N SER A 91 21.20 -7.37 6.22
CA SER A 91 21.74 -7.35 4.88
C SER A 91 22.47 -6.02 4.61
N LYS A 92 23.62 -6.09 3.94
CA LYS A 92 24.32 -4.89 3.48
C LYS A 92 23.49 -4.07 2.49
N ASP A 93 22.57 -4.74 1.79
CA ASP A 93 21.73 -4.12 0.76
C ASP A 93 20.30 -3.87 1.24
N SER A 94 20.05 -3.91 2.56
CA SER A 94 18.70 -3.80 3.11
C SER A 94 17.99 -2.51 2.70
N ASP A 95 18.71 -1.39 2.64
CA ASP A 95 18.14 -0.12 2.21
C ASP A 95 17.71 -0.16 0.74
N ASN A 96 18.52 -0.74 -0.14
CA ASN A 96 18.18 -0.88 -1.55
C ASN A 96 17.00 -1.81 -1.76
N VAL A 97 16.95 -2.93 -1.04
CA VAL A 97 15.83 -3.88 -1.12
C VAL A 97 14.55 -3.23 -0.63
N LEU A 98 14.60 -2.51 0.48
CA LEU A 98 13.43 -1.79 1.02
C LEU A 98 12.96 -0.70 0.06
N LYS A 99 13.87 -0.01 -0.59
CA LYS A 99 13.53 0.99 -1.61
C LYS A 99 12.77 0.34 -2.78
N ILE A 100 13.28 -0.77 -3.30
CA ILE A 100 12.62 -1.51 -4.39
C ILE A 100 11.24 -1.97 -3.95
N ASP A 101 11.11 -2.51 -2.75
CA ASP A 101 9.85 -2.98 -2.21
C ASP A 101 8.86 -1.82 -2.01
N SER A 102 9.35 -0.65 -1.58
CA SER A 102 8.49 0.53 -1.43
C SER A 102 7.97 1.03 -2.78
N LEU A 103 8.79 0.95 -3.83
CA LEU A 103 8.36 1.32 -5.19
C LEU A 103 7.30 0.35 -5.70
N ARG A 104 7.43 -0.94 -5.39
CA ARG A 104 6.40 -1.93 -5.73
C ARG A 104 5.10 -1.66 -4.97
N ALA A 105 5.20 -1.35 -3.67
CA ALA A 105 4.04 -1.01 -2.86
C ALA A 105 3.31 0.23 -3.42
N ASP A 106 4.07 1.23 -3.87
CA ASP A 106 3.51 2.44 -4.48
C ASP A 106 2.71 2.10 -5.75
N LYS A 107 3.24 1.22 -6.59
CA LYS A 107 2.53 0.78 -7.80
C LYS A 107 1.24 0.05 -7.46
N ILE A 108 1.25 -0.77 -6.41
CA ILE A 108 0.07 -1.51 -5.97
C ILE A 108 -1.00 -0.54 -5.45
N LEU A 109 -0.61 0.46 -4.65
CA LEU A 109 -1.54 1.48 -4.18
C LEU A 109 -2.17 2.25 -5.33
N LYS A 110 -1.37 2.69 -6.29
CA LYS A 110 -1.86 3.41 -7.48
C LYS A 110 -2.80 2.55 -8.31
N LYS A 111 -2.49 1.27 -8.45
CA LYS A 111 -3.36 0.33 -9.15
C LYS A 111 -4.69 0.15 -8.43
N CYS A 112 -4.67 0.04 -7.11
CA CYS A 112 -5.87 0.00 -6.29
C CYS A 112 -6.76 1.22 -6.58
N PHE A 113 -6.19 2.41 -6.53
CA PHE A 113 -6.93 3.64 -6.79
C PHE A 113 -7.52 3.66 -8.21
N SER A 114 -6.71 3.32 -9.21
CA SER A 114 -7.16 3.39 -10.60
C SER A 114 -8.24 2.37 -10.93
N GLU A 115 -8.22 1.21 -10.29
CA GLU A 115 -9.24 0.18 -10.50
C GLU A 115 -10.52 0.46 -9.73
N PHE A 116 -10.42 1.01 -8.53
CA PHE A 116 -11.56 1.15 -7.63
C PHE A 116 -12.27 2.49 -7.77
N PHE A 117 -11.56 3.56 -8.08
CA PHE A 117 -12.12 4.92 -8.19
C PHE A 117 -12.07 5.40 -9.64
N LYS A 118 -12.76 4.70 -10.47
CA LYS A 118 -12.86 5.05 -11.90
C LYS A 118 -13.74 6.27 -12.15
#